data_6410bee506b4c9e8e9f19aeceaf8a61e
#
_entry.id   6410bee506b4c9e8e9f19aeceaf8a61e
#
_cell.length_a   1.000
_cell.length_b   1.000
_cell.length_c   1.000
_cell.angle_alpha   90.00
_cell.angle_beta   90.00
_cell.angle_gamma   90.00
#
_symmetry.space_group_name_H-M   'P 1'
#
loop_
_entity.id
_entity.type
_entity.pdbx_description
1 polymer ?
#
loop_
_entity_poly.entity_id
_entity_poly.type
_entity_poly.pdbx_seq_one_letter_code
_entity_poly.pdbx_strand_id
1 'polypeptide(L)'
;KAPGQKLADKFAKYLVIAAVGGGVITFIVWYFIFDQSAMISLTFAISTVVIACPDALGLATPTAVAVGTGLGAKHNILIKDAATLEQVSKIQSVVLDKTGTLTEGKPKITAIETAGNFKADEVLQLIAAAEAKSSHPLANAILEELKNKNLDLPDDVEKFENLSGLGVKAIVNGKNILVGTIKVMKENNIDINPLQVKI
;
A
#
# COMPACT_ATOMS: atom_id res chain seq x y z
N LYS A 1 -14.27 16.31 -6.41
CA LYS A 1 -14.52 16.19 -7.87
C LYS A 1 -13.22 16.22 -8.62
N ALA A 2 -13.04 15.35 -9.61
CA ALA A 2 -11.90 15.35 -10.51
C ALA A 2 -11.81 16.68 -11.30
N PRO A 3 -10.59 17.12 -11.69
CA PRO A 3 -10.42 18.32 -12.52
C PRO A 3 -11.25 18.27 -13.81
N GLY A 4 -11.28 17.13 -14.50
CA GLY A 4 -12.10 16.92 -15.69
C GLY A 4 -13.60 17.05 -15.43
N GLN A 5 -14.09 16.59 -14.28
CA GLN A 5 -15.50 16.74 -13.86
C GLN A 5 -15.87 18.22 -13.65
N LYS A 6 -14.99 19.01 -13.02
CA LYS A 6 -15.23 20.46 -12.82
C LYS A 6 -15.34 21.18 -14.17
N LEU A 7 -14.52 20.79 -15.14
CA LEU A 7 -14.56 21.35 -16.48
C LEU A 7 -15.87 20.97 -17.19
N ALA A 8 -16.28 19.71 -17.12
CA ALA A 8 -17.55 19.21 -17.66
C ALA A 8 -18.75 19.95 -17.07
N ASP A 9 -18.80 20.11 -15.73
CA ASP A 9 -19.85 20.87 -15.04
C ASP A 9 -19.94 22.33 -15.54
N LYS A 10 -18.78 22.97 -15.81
CA LYS A 10 -18.74 24.33 -16.33
C LYS A 10 -19.30 24.41 -17.74
N PHE A 11 -18.91 23.50 -18.63
CA PHE A 11 -19.46 23.45 -19.98
C PHE A 11 -20.94 23.10 -20.02
N ALA A 12 -21.39 22.17 -19.18
CA ALA A 12 -22.81 21.81 -19.05
C ALA A 12 -23.67 23.03 -18.73
N LYS A 13 -23.20 23.92 -17.83
CA LYS A 13 -23.92 25.18 -17.50
C LYS A 13 -24.13 26.06 -18.74
N TYR A 14 -23.11 26.23 -19.58
CA TYR A 14 -23.24 27.03 -20.80
C TYR A 14 -24.14 26.35 -21.83
N LEU A 15 -24.06 25.02 -21.96
CA LEU A 15 -24.92 24.27 -22.87
C LEU A 15 -26.40 24.37 -22.47
N VAL A 16 -26.73 24.31 -21.19
CA VAL A 16 -28.12 24.49 -20.72
C VAL A 16 -28.65 25.88 -21.09
N ILE A 17 -27.84 26.93 -20.89
CA ILE A 17 -28.26 28.30 -21.27
C ILE A 17 -28.49 28.40 -22.78
N ALA A 18 -27.58 27.81 -23.58
CA ALA A 18 -27.70 27.79 -25.03
C ALA A 18 -28.91 26.97 -25.50
N ALA A 19 -29.19 25.84 -24.85
CA ALA A 19 -30.33 24.97 -25.15
C ALA A 19 -31.66 25.68 -24.90
N VAL A 20 -31.80 26.33 -23.73
CA VAL A 20 -33.02 27.09 -23.38
C VAL A 20 -33.17 28.29 -24.35
N GLY A 21 -32.12 29.04 -24.59
CA GLY A 21 -32.13 30.14 -25.57
C GLY A 21 -32.51 29.69 -26.99
N GLY A 22 -31.93 28.57 -27.44
CA GLY A 22 -32.26 27.93 -28.71
C GLY A 22 -33.74 27.49 -28.78
N GLY A 23 -34.24 26.90 -27.72
CA GLY A 23 -35.67 26.54 -27.62
C GLY A 23 -36.61 27.71 -27.73
N VAL A 24 -36.30 28.80 -27.01
CA VAL A 24 -37.09 30.07 -27.10
C VAL A 24 -37.04 30.64 -28.51
N ILE A 25 -35.89 30.70 -29.15
CA ILE A 25 -35.73 31.18 -30.53
C ILE A 25 -36.54 30.28 -31.48
N THR A 26 -36.47 28.98 -31.32
CA THR A 26 -37.22 27.99 -32.12
C THR A 26 -38.71 28.23 -31.99
N PHE A 27 -39.22 28.46 -30.77
CA PHE A 27 -40.65 28.79 -30.55
C PHE A 27 -41.06 30.06 -31.30
N ILE A 28 -40.28 31.15 -31.16
CA ILE A 28 -40.58 32.45 -31.80
C ILE A 28 -40.59 32.32 -33.31
N VAL A 29 -39.59 31.65 -33.89
CA VAL A 29 -39.46 31.46 -35.35
C VAL A 29 -40.66 30.68 -35.90
N TRP A 30 -40.99 29.55 -35.31
CA TRP A 30 -42.09 28.71 -35.77
C TRP A 30 -43.48 29.34 -35.56
N TYR A 31 -43.68 30.08 -34.47
CA TYR A 31 -44.93 30.69 -34.17
C TYR A 31 -45.21 31.97 -34.96
N PHE A 32 -44.18 32.87 -35.02
CA PHE A 32 -44.37 34.22 -35.63
C PHE A 32 -43.91 34.29 -37.10
N ILE A 33 -42.94 33.50 -37.53
CA ILE A 33 -42.41 33.58 -38.90
C ILE A 33 -43.07 32.53 -39.79
N PHE A 34 -43.20 31.31 -39.32
CA PHE A 34 -43.85 30.23 -40.09
C PHE A 34 -45.34 30.05 -39.83
N ASP A 35 -45.92 30.92 -39.01
CA ASP A 35 -47.38 30.97 -38.70
C ASP A 35 -47.95 29.60 -38.27
N GLN A 36 -47.17 28.81 -37.55
CA GLN A 36 -47.57 27.47 -37.07
C GLN A 36 -48.37 27.60 -35.78
N SER A 37 -49.20 26.59 -35.52
CA SER A 37 -49.95 26.55 -34.26
C SER A 37 -49.01 26.54 -33.05
N ALA A 38 -49.50 27.11 -31.93
CA ALA A 38 -48.73 27.11 -30.68
C ALA A 38 -48.28 25.71 -30.22
N MET A 39 -49.10 24.67 -30.45
CA MET A 39 -48.77 23.30 -30.15
C MET A 39 -47.57 22.79 -30.93
N ILE A 40 -47.52 23.02 -32.24
CA ILE A 40 -46.43 22.63 -33.11
C ILE A 40 -45.15 23.39 -32.72
N SER A 41 -45.24 24.69 -32.53
CA SER A 41 -44.12 25.56 -32.16
C SER A 41 -43.50 25.15 -30.81
N LEU A 42 -44.36 24.80 -29.84
CA LEU A 42 -43.94 24.30 -28.51
C LEU A 42 -43.24 22.95 -28.63
N THR A 43 -43.78 22.03 -29.47
CA THR A 43 -43.19 20.73 -29.67
C THR A 43 -41.73 20.83 -30.23
N PHE A 44 -41.51 21.69 -31.19
CA PHE A 44 -40.17 21.94 -31.74
C PHE A 44 -39.24 22.61 -30.72
N ALA A 45 -39.73 23.55 -29.96
CA ALA A 45 -38.98 24.20 -28.89
C ALA A 45 -38.53 23.20 -27.82
N ILE A 46 -39.46 22.38 -27.31
CA ILE A 46 -39.13 21.32 -26.34
C ILE A 46 -38.13 20.32 -26.91
N SER A 47 -38.32 19.87 -28.16
CA SER A 47 -37.40 18.96 -28.83
C SER A 47 -36.00 19.53 -28.90
N THR A 48 -35.87 20.84 -29.21
CA THR A 48 -34.57 21.53 -29.24
C THR A 48 -33.86 21.50 -27.86
N VAL A 49 -34.60 21.78 -26.79
CA VAL A 49 -34.07 21.76 -25.42
C VAL A 49 -33.67 20.35 -25.00
N VAL A 50 -34.51 19.35 -25.29
CA VAL A 50 -34.26 17.94 -24.94
C VAL A 50 -33.04 17.37 -25.65
N ILE A 51 -32.89 17.63 -26.96
CA ILE A 51 -31.75 17.16 -27.76
C ILE A 51 -30.42 17.78 -27.27
N ALA A 52 -30.46 19.02 -26.83
CA ALA A 52 -29.30 19.73 -26.33
C ALA A 52 -28.94 19.40 -24.86
N CYS A 53 -29.64 18.46 -24.23
CA CYS A 53 -29.37 18.08 -22.84
C CYS A 53 -27.99 17.43 -22.69
N PRO A 54 -27.09 17.94 -21.82
CA PRO A 54 -25.75 17.40 -21.64
C PRO A 54 -25.69 16.19 -20.69
N ASP A 55 -26.69 15.33 -20.65
CA ASP A 55 -26.78 14.19 -19.72
C ASP A 55 -25.57 13.25 -19.83
N ALA A 56 -25.11 12.98 -21.05
CA ALA A 56 -23.93 12.13 -21.28
C ALA A 56 -22.68 12.74 -20.61
N LEU A 57 -22.53 14.07 -20.65
CA LEU A 57 -21.39 14.76 -20.06
C LEU A 57 -21.46 14.74 -18.51
N GLY A 58 -22.66 14.88 -17.96
CA GLY A 58 -22.90 14.91 -16.50
C GLY A 58 -22.79 13.55 -15.83
N LEU A 59 -23.05 12.44 -16.54
CA LEU A 59 -23.07 11.09 -15.98
C LEU A 59 -21.82 10.26 -16.28
N ALA A 60 -21.14 10.48 -17.41
CA ALA A 60 -20.02 9.65 -17.86
C ALA A 60 -18.87 9.61 -16.84
N THR A 61 -18.39 10.77 -16.41
CA THR A 61 -17.26 10.85 -15.47
C THR A 61 -17.59 10.29 -14.09
N PRO A 62 -18.71 10.65 -13.42
CA PRO A 62 -19.08 10.04 -12.15
C PRO A 62 -19.22 8.52 -12.24
N THR A 63 -19.81 8.01 -13.31
CA THR A 63 -19.98 6.55 -13.52
C THR A 63 -18.63 5.87 -13.68
N ALA A 64 -17.73 6.40 -14.50
CA ALA A 64 -16.38 5.87 -14.67
C ALA A 64 -15.59 5.85 -13.35
N VAL A 65 -15.68 6.93 -12.55
CA VAL A 65 -15.06 7.01 -11.23
C VAL A 65 -15.66 5.97 -10.27
N ALA A 66 -16.98 5.82 -10.24
CA ALA A 66 -17.65 4.85 -9.37
C ALA A 66 -17.24 3.41 -9.72
N VAL A 67 -17.22 3.07 -11.01
CA VAL A 67 -16.78 1.74 -11.48
C VAL A 67 -15.30 1.52 -11.19
N GLY A 68 -14.44 2.51 -11.48
CA GLY A 68 -12.99 2.42 -11.25
C GLY A 68 -12.63 2.26 -9.77
N THR A 69 -13.27 3.03 -8.88
CA THR A 69 -13.06 2.92 -7.43
C THR A 69 -13.61 1.61 -6.89
N GLY A 70 -14.76 1.14 -7.38
CA GLY A 70 -15.33 -0.15 -7.01
C GLY A 70 -14.46 -1.32 -7.43
N LEU A 71 -13.86 -1.26 -8.63
CA LEU A 71 -12.90 -2.27 -9.09
C LEU A 71 -11.62 -2.24 -8.26
N GLY A 72 -11.10 -1.04 -7.95
CA GLY A 72 -9.97 -0.88 -7.05
C GLY A 72 -10.20 -1.55 -5.69
N ALA A 73 -11.35 -1.28 -5.07
CA ALA A 73 -11.71 -1.86 -3.78
C ALA A 73 -11.76 -3.40 -3.80
N LYS A 74 -12.24 -4.02 -4.90
CA LYS A 74 -12.22 -5.49 -5.07
C LYS A 74 -10.79 -6.07 -5.07
N HIS A 75 -9.81 -5.28 -5.43
CA HIS A 75 -8.39 -5.66 -5.43
C HIS A 75 -7.61 -5.09 -4.23
N ASN A 76 -8.30 -4.69 -3.15
CA ASN A 76 -7.72 -4.07 -1.95
C ASN A 76 -6.95 -2.76 -2.24
N ILE A 77 -7.27 -2.07 -3.33
CA ILE A 77 -6.70 -0.77 -3.68
C ILE A 77 -7.70 0.32 -3.27
N LEU A 78 -7.36 1.06 -2.23
CA LEU A 78 -8.19 2.16 -1.74
C LEU A 78 -7.82 3.45 -2.45
N ILE A 79 -8.77 3.97 -3.26
CA ILE A 79 -8.59 5.23 -4.00
C ILE A 79 -9.18 6.36 -3.16
N LYS A 80 -8.36 7.34 -2.80
CA LYS A 80 -8.73 8.45 -1.91
C LYS A 80 -9.83 9.35 -2.50
N ASP A 81 -9.70 9.70 -3.77
CA ASP A 81 -10.64 10.58 -4.46
C ASP A 81 -10.54 10.45 -5.99
N ALA A 82 -11.50 11.04 -6.69
CA ALA A 82 -11.55 11.03 -8.15
C ALA A 82 -10.39 11.77 -8.82
N ALA A 83 -9.80 12.77 -8.17
CA ALA A 83 -8.65 13.49 -8.70
C ALA A 83 -7.41 12.60 -8.71
N THR A 84 -7.21 11.83 -7.65
CA THR A 84 -6.14 10.81 -7.58
C THR A 84 -6.29 9.78 -8.68
N LEU A 85 -7.51 9.27 -8.93
CA LEU A 85 -7.76 8.29 -10.00
C LEU A 85 -7.41 8.86 -11.38
N GLU A 86 -7.74 10.13 -11.64
CA GLU A 86 -7.39 10.81 -12.91
C GLU A 86 -5.87 11.01 -13.05
N GLN A 87 -5.17 11.28 -11.94
CA GLN A 87 -3.72 11.51 -11.96
C GLN A 87 -2.91 10.22 -12.16
N VAL A 88 -3.43 9.06 -11.75
CA VAL A 88 -2.73 7.77 -11.90
C VAL A 88 -2.30 7.52 -13.35
N SER A 89 -3.10 7.92 -14.33
CA SER A 89 -2.75 7.79 -15.75
C SER A 89 -1.55 8.63 -16.21
N LYS A 90 -1.11 9.59 -15.39
CA LYS A 90 -0.02 10.52 -15.70
C LYS A 90 1.27 10.21 -14.95
N ILE A 91 1.28 9.15 -14.12
CA ILE A 91 2.45 8.75 -13.35
C ILE A 91 3.56 8.28 -14.30
N GLN A 92 4.75 8.83 -14.12
CA GLN A 92 5.95 8.48 -14.87
C GLN A 92 7.00 7.78 -14.01
N SER A 93 6.92 7.92 -12.69
CA SER A 93 7.87 7.31 -11.74
C SER A 93 7.13 6.83 -10.50
N VAL A 94 7.56 5.68 -9.97
CA VAL A 94 7.03 5.08 -8.75
C VAL A 94 8.17 4.90 -7.77
N VAL A 95 8.02 5.39 -6.55
CA VAL A 95 8.95 5.17 -5.45
C VAL A 95 8.29 4.21 -4.47
N LEU A 96 8.96 3.09 -4.23
CA LEU A 96 8.47 2.04 -3.33
C LEU A 96 9.32 2.00 -2.06
N ASP A 97 8.66 1.98 -0.90
CA ASP A 97 9.35 1.65 0.34
C ASP A 97 9.70 0.15 0.36
N LYS A 98 10.87 -0.17 0.93
CA LYS A 98 11.33 -1.56 0.99
C LYS A 98 10.58 -2.34 2.07
N THR A 99 10.59 -1.82 3.30
CA THR A 99 10.20 -2.59 4.48
C THR A 99 8.68 -2.58 4.69
N GLY A 100 8.06 -3.75 4.66
CA GLY A 100 6.60 -3.88 4.80
C GLY A 100 5.80 -3.55 3.53
N THR A 101 6.49 -3.11 2.43
CA THR A 101 5.88 -2.86 1.12
C THR A 101 6.38 -3.88 0.09
N LEU A 102 7.70 -3.93 -0.13
CA LEU A 102 8.32 -4.93 -1.00
C LEU A 102 8.68 -6.22 -0.25
N THR A 103 8.76 -6.14 1.06
CA THR A 103 9.05 -7.26 1.95
C THR A 103 7.93 -7.45 2.96
N GLU A 104 7.83 -8.62 3.55
CA GLU A 104 6.83 -8.93 4.58
C GLU A 104 7.02 -8.15 5.89
N GLY A 105 8.14 -7.42 6.04
CA GLY A 105 8.50 -6.71 7.27
C GLY A 105 8.82 -7.65 8.45
N LYS A 106 8.91 -8.94 8.20
CA LYS A 106 9.22 -9.98 9.18
C LYS A 106 10.55 -10.64 8.81
N PRO A 107 11.62 -10.43 9.60
CA PRO A 107 12.87 -11.15 9.40
C PRO A 107 12.66 -12.66 9.50
N LYS A 108 13.37 -13.42 8.67
CA LYS A 108 13.39 -14.89 8.72
C LYS A 108 14.84 -15.37 8.66
N ILE A 109 15.15 -16.46 9.37
CA ILE A 109 16.44 -17.14 9.24
C ILE A 109 16.43 -17.91 7.92
N THR A 110 17.40 -17.63 7.06
CA THR A 110 17.56 -18.30 5.77
C THR A 110 18.62 -19.38 5.81
N ALA A 111 19.63 -19.23 6.67
CA ALA A 111 20.71 -20.20 6.86
C ALA A 111 21.30 -20.07 8.26
N ILE A 112 21.83 -21.18 8.79
CA ILE A 112 22.59 -21.24 10.05
C ILE A 112 23.94 -21.88 9.71
N GLU A 113 24.99 -21.08 9.82
CA GLU A 113 26.36 -21.55 9.63
C GLU A 113 27.08 -21.64 10.97
N THR A 114 27.80 -22.72 11.19
CA THR A 114 28.55 -22.97 12.43
C THR A 114 30.03 -23.08 12.19
N ALA A 115 30.85 -22.70 13.15
CA ALA A 115 32.27 -22.92 13.17
C ALA A 115 32.63 -24.15 14.04
N GLY A 116 33.65 -24.86 13.68
CA GLY A 116 34.11 -26.03 14.42
C GLY A 116 33.08 -27.18 14.45
N ASN A 117 32.96 -27.84 15.56
CA ASN A 117 32.12 -29.04 15.72
C ASN A 117 30.73 -28.76 16.32
N PHE A 118 30.28 -27.50 16.34
CA PHE A 118 28.98 -27.16 16.87
C PHE A 118 27.86 -27.59 15.91
N LYS A 119 26.82 -28.21 16.46
CA LYS A 119 25.61 -28.54 15.69
C LYS A 119 24.72 -27.32 15.55
N ALA A 120 24.19 -27.07 14.34
CA ALA A 120 23.34 -25.92 14.06
C ALA A 120 22.12 -25.83 14.98
N ASP A 121 21.50 -26.96 15.30
CA ASP A 121 20.32 -27.01 16.16
C ASP A 121 20.64 -26.68 17.62
N GLU A 122 21.80 -27.14 18.14
CA GLU A 122 22.28 -26.77 19.48
C GLU A 122 22.58 -25.27 19.57
N VAL A 123 23.23 -24.71 18.55
CA VAL A 123 23.51 -23.27 18.48
C VAL A 123 22.22 -22.48 18.42
N LEU A 124 21.24 -22.90 17.61
CA LEU A 124 19.93 -22.25 17.52
C LEU A 124 19.21 -22.25 18.86
N GLN A 125 19.19 -23.38 19.61
CA GLN A 125 18.58 -23.46 20.94
C GLN A 125 19.23 -22.48 21.93
N LEU A 126 20.57 -22.42 21.97
CA LEU A 126 21.28 -21.51 22.88
C LEU A 126 21.04 -20.03 22.55
N ILE A 127 21.03 -19.68 21.26
CA ILE A 127 20.73 -18.32 20.81
C ILE A 127 19.26 -17.97 21.10
N ALA A 128 18.34 -18.89 20.83
CA ALA A 128 16.92 -18.67 21.10
C ALA A 128 16.66 -18.43 22.59
N ALA A 129 17.30 -19.19 23.48
CA ALA A 129 17.21 -19.00 24.92
C ALA A 129 17.76 -17.63 25.36
N ALA A 130 18.89 -17.20 24.80
CA ALA A 130 19.47 -15.88 25.07
C ALA A 130 18.55 -14.75 24.57
N GLU A 131 17.94 -14.90 23.40
CA GLU A 131 17.06 -13.89 22.79
C GLU A 131 15.61 -13.92 23.30
N ALA A 132 15.19 -14.96 24.01
CA ALA A 132 13.82 -15.10 24.49
C ALA A 132 13.36 -13.92 25.40
N LYS A 133 14.31 -13.25 26.07
CA LYS A 133 14.06 -12.07 26.90
C LYS A 133 14.28 -10.74 26.15
N SER A 134 14.66 -10.79 24.88
CA SER A 134 14.90 -9.63 24.02
C SER A 134 13.61 -9.15 23.36
N SER A 135 13.42 -7.84 23.26
CA SER A 135 12.31 -7.22 22.52
C SER A 135 12.67 -6.89 21.07
N HIS A 136 13.85 -7.30 20.60
CA HIS A 136 14.32 -6.99 19.26
C HIS A 136 13.56 -7.80 18.18
N PRO A 137 13.20 -7.22 17.02
CA PRO A 137 12.47 -7.95 15.97
C PRO A 137 13.18 -9.24 15.48
N LEU A 138 14.51 -9.29 15.52
CA LEU A 138 15.29 -10.47 15.15
C LEU A 138 15.12 -11.63 16.15
N ALA A 139 14.85 -11.35 17.42
CA ALA A 139 14.58 -12.38 18.41
C ALA A 139 13.35 -13.22 18.03
N ASN A 140 12.29 -12.58 17.51
CA ASN A 140 11.11 -13.27 17.04
C ASN A 140 11.42 -14.24 15.88
N ALA A 141 12.31 -13.84 14.95
CA ALA A 141 12.71 -14.70 13.85
C ALA A 141 13.47 -15.95 14.33
N ILE A 142 14.30 -15.80 15.37
CA ILE A 142 15.04 -16.90 15.97
C ILE A 142 14.10 -17.87 16.68
N LEU A 143 13.14 -17.34 17.45
CA LEU A 143 12.15 -18.15 18.17
C LEU A 143 11.17 -18.85 17.23
N GLU A 144 10.82 -18.22 16.11
CA GLU A 144 9.98 -18.83 15.09
C GLU A 144 10.70 -19.98 14.38
N GLU A 145 11.99 -19.83 14.06
CA GLU A 145 12.79 -20.88 13.46
C GLU A 145 12.98 -22.08 14.42
N LEU A 146 13.18 -21.80 15.72
CA LEU A 146 13.25 -22.86 16.74
C LEU A 146 11.95 -23.70 16.74
N LYS A 147 10.78 -23.04 16.69
CA LYS A 147 9.47 -23.70 16.62
C LYS A 147 9.29 -24.50 15.33
N ASN A 148 9.69 -23.94 14.19
CA ASN A 148 9.58 -24.60 12.88
C ASN A 148 10.39 -25.91 12.85
N LYS A 149 11.53 -25.94 13.55
CA LYS A 149 12.36 -27.13 13.69
C LYS A 149 11.92 -28.08 14.81
N ASN A 150 10.83 -27.77 15.53
CA ASN A 150 10.35 -28.52 16.69
C ASN A 150 11.45 -28.77 17.76
N LEU A 151 12.28 -27.76 18.01
CA LEU A 151 13.31 -27.79 19.01
C LEU A 151 12.84 -27.17 20.32
N ASP A 152 13.24 -27.77 21.45
CA ASP A 152 12.89 -27.26 22.78
C ASP A 152 13.69 -25.99 23.09
N LEU A 153 13.03 -25.03 23.72
CA LEU A 153 13.67 -23.82 24.23
C LEU A 153 14.29 -24.13 25.62
N PRO A 154 15.61 -23.95 25.80
CA PRO A 154 16.22 -24.09 27.12
C PRO A 154 15.67 -23.05 28.11
N ASP A 155 15.26 -23.50 29.29
CA ASP A 155 14.67 -22.65 30.34
C ASP A 155 15.71 -22.09 31.33
N ASP A 156 16.90 -22.67 31.40
CA ASP A 156 17.97 -22.27 32.32
C ASP A 156 18.76 -21.10 31.73
N VAL A 157 18.23 -19.89 31.95
CA VAL A 157 18.84 -18.63 31.48
C VAL A 157 19.19 -17.73 32.65
N GLU A 158 20.47 -17.67 32.95
CA GLU A 158 21.02 -16.78 33.97
C GLU A 158 21.67 -15.54 33.37
N LYS A 159 21.79 -14.46 34.17
CA LYS A 159 22.56 -13.26 33.87
C LYS A 159 22.29 -12.64 32.48
N PHE A 160 21.02 -12.52 32.12
CA PHE A 160 20.65 -11.83 30.88
C PHE A 160 21.01 -10.34 30.95
N GLU A 161 21.72 -9.83 29.95
CA GLU A 161 22.10 -8.46 29.78
C GLU A 161 21.84 -8.01 28.33
N ASN A 162 21.11 -6.91 28.18
CA ASN A 162 20.88 -6.29 26.86
C ASN A 162 21.95 -5.23 26.59
N LEU A 163 22.76 -5.46 25.55
CA LEU A 163 23.79 -4.53 25.09
C LEU A 163 23.18 -3.60 24.04
N SER A 164 22.74 -2.42 24.46
CA SER A 164 21.98 -1.50 23.62
C SER A 164 22.65 -1.23 22.27
N GLY A 165 21.96 -1.57 21.16
CA GLY A 165 22.44 -1.44 19.78
C GLY A 165 23.56 -2.42 19.38
N LEU A 166 23.96 -3.34 20.25
CA LEU A 166 25.06 -4.28 20.00
C LEU A 166 24.61 -5.74 20.01
N GLY A 167 23.65 -6.10 20.87
CA GLY A 167 23.17 -7.46 21.01
C GLY A 167 22.79 -7.82 22.42
N VAL A 168 22.87 -9.11 22.77
CA VAL A 168 22.54 -9.62 24.12
C VAL A 168 23.63 -10.55 24.62
N LYS A 169 23.80 -10.60 25.95
CA LYS A 169 24.69 -11.52 26.63
C LYS A 169 23.89 -12.29 27.70
N ALA A 170 24.07 -13.58 27.76
CA ALA A 170 23.40 -14.44 28.74
C ALA A 170 24.27 -15.63 29.11
N ILE A 171 23.94 -16.27 30.23
CA ILE A 171 24.44 -17.60 30.55
C ILE A 171 23.27 -18.56 30.35
N VAL A 172 23.43 -19.54 29.47
CA VAL A 172 22.42 -20.53 29.14
C VAL A 172 23.02 -21.94 29.41
N ASN A 173 22.40 -22.72 30.27
CA ASN A 173 22.90 -24.05 30.67
C ASN A 173 24.41 -23.98 31.07
N GLY A 174 24.80 -22.97 31.85
CA GLY A 174 26.17 -22.74 32.28
C GLY A 174 27.15 -22.29 31.19
N LYS A 175 26.71 -22.09 29.93
CA LYS A 175 27.54 -21.60 28.84
C LYS A 175 27.35 -20.09 28.66
N ASN A 176 28.44 -19.34 28.49
CA ASN A 176 28.39 -17.92 28.16
C ASN A 176 27.98 -17.74 26.70
N ILE A 177 26.87 -17.09 26.45
CA ILE A 177 26.31 -16.82 25.13
C ILE A 177 26.38 -15.31 24.86
N LEU A 178 26.95 -14.93 23.72
CA LEU A 178 26.97 -13.57 23.22
C LEU A 178 26.34 -13.57 21.82
N VAL A 179 25.24 -12.86 21.66
CA VAL A 179 24.53 -12.68 20.38
C VAL A 179 24.61 -11.22 19.99
N GLY A 180 25.03 -10.92 18.76
CA GLY A 180 25.10 -9.51 18.36
C GLY A 180 25.88 -9.30 17.08
N THR A 181 26.25 -8.04 16.85
CA THR A 181 26.95 -7.61 15.64
C THR A 181 28.41 -8.07 15.60
N ILE A 182 29.01 -8.05 14.41
CA ILE A 182 30.45 -8.30 14.22
C ILE A 182 31.31 -7.39 15.14
N LYS A 183 30.83 -6.17 15.37
CA LYS A 183 31.51 -5.22 16.23
C LYS A 183 31.65 -5.75 17.66
N VAL A 184 30.55 -6.23 18.25
CA VAL A 184 30.58 -6.76 19.62
C VAL A 184 31.42 -8.02 19.74
N MET A 185 31.47 -8.86 18.69
CA MET A 185 32.35 -10.02 18.65
C MET A 185 33.81 -9.62 18.73
N LYS A 186 34.23 -8.62 17.95
CA LYS A 186 35.61 -8.09 17.96
C LYS A 186 35.97 -7.43 19.29
N GLU A 187 35.06 -6.67 19.89
CA GLU A 187 35.27 -6.03 21.21
C GLU A 187 35.45 -7.06 22.33
N ASN A 188 34.87 -8.24 22.17
CA ASN A 188 35.05 -9.37 23.11
C ASN A 188 36.13 -10.39 22.68
N ASN A 189 37.02 -10.02 21.72
CA ASN A 189 38.11 -10.85 21.23
C ASN A 189 37.66 -12.22 20.69
N ILE A 190 36.48 -12.30 20.09
CA ILE A 190 35.98 -13.52 19.45
C ILE A 190 36.47 -13.55 18.02
N ASP A 191 37.17 -14.63 17.65
CA ASP A 191 37.64 -14.81 16.28
C ASP A 191 36.49 -15.18 15.32
N ILE A 192 36.22 -14.30 14.37
CA ILE A 192 35.16 -14.43 13.37
C ILE A 192 35.70 -15.01 12.04
N ASN A 193 37.01 -15.16 11.88
CA ASN A 193 37.61 -15.57 10.61
C ASN A 193 37.07 -16.91 10.06
N PRO A 194 36.74 -17.91 10.89
CA PRO A 194 36.19 -19.17 10.40
C PRO A 194 34.85 -19.05 9.65
N LEU A 195 34.10 -17.96 9.92
CA LEU A 195 32.79 -17.71 9.32
C LEU A 195 32.81 -16.54 8.32
N GLN A 196 33.90 -15.79 8.22
CA GLN A 196 33.96 -14.55 7.44
C GLN A 196 33.76 -14.78 5.92
N VAL A 197 34.07 -15.95 5.41
CA VAL A 197 33.90 -16.32 3.98
C VAL A 197 32.42 -16.65 3.67
N LYS A 198 31.59 -16.87 4.69
CA LYS A 198 30.18 -17.29 4.58
C LYS A 198 29.18 -16.17 4.88
N ILE A 199 29.67 -15.02 5.32
CA ILE A 199 28.91 -13.80 5.60
C ILE A 199 29.01 -12.85 4.40
#